data_7c06bf6bf54c50bcdb440fac7abe2187
#
_entry.id   7c06bf6bf54c50bcdb440fac7abe2187
#
_cell.length_a   1.000
_cell.length_b   1.000
_cell.length_c   1.000
_cell.angle_alpha   90.00
_cell.angle_beta   90.00
_cell.angle_gamma   90.00
#
_symmetry.space_group_name_H-M   'P 1'
#
loop_
_entity.id
_entity.type
_entity.pdbx_description
1 polymer ?
#
loop_
_entity_poly.entity_id
_entity_poly.type
_entity_poly.pdbx_seq_one_letter_code
_entity_poly.pdbx_strand_id
1 'polypeptide(L)'
;FKNYVLGTMFYRYISENLTNYINSGEQEAGNNEFDYAKMSDADVEEAREGLVEEKGFFILPSELFCNVNQEADGDENLNESLERVFNHIESSAKGSSSESSFAGLFDDFDVNSNKLGSTVAKRNERLAKLLHGVADMNLGDVKDHDIDAFGDAYEYLMTMYASGAGKSGGEFFTPADVSELLTRLGTVGKTEINKVYDPACGSGSLLLKAEKVLGRDAVRNGFYGQEINITTYNLCRINMFLHDVGFDKFDIACEDTLTAPQHWDDEPFELIVSNPPYSIKWA
;
A
#
# COMPACT_ATOMS: atom_id res chain seq x y z
N PHE A 1 12.22 11.04 5.80
CA PHE A 1 11.62 11.56 4.54
C PHE A 1 11.06 10.43 3.67
N LYS A 2 11.69 9.27 3.67
CA LYS A 2 11.26 8.05 2.94
C LYS A 2 9.75 7.75 3.12
N ASN A 3 9.28 7.64 4.36
CA ASN A 3 7.89 7.27 4.66
C ASN A 3 6.89 8.29 4.11
N TYR A 4 7.27 9.58 4.04
CA TYR A 4 6.44 10.62 3.42
C TYR A 4 6.26 10.39 1.92
N VAL A 5 7.34 10.08 1.19
CA VAL A 5 7.24 9.81 -0.26
C VAL A 5 6.39 8.56 -0.51
N LEU A 6 6.67 7.47 0.22
CA LEU A 6 5.95 6.21 0.06
C LEU A 6 4.47 6.34 0.43
N GLY A 7 4.14 7.02 1.53
CA GLY A 7 2.76 7.28 1.94
C GLY A 7 2.01 8.18 0.95
N THR A 8 2.69 9.19 0.37
CA THR A 8 2.07 10.06 -0.66
C THR A 8 1.84 9.31 -1.97
N MET A 9 2.77 8.43 -2.38
CA MET A 9 2.56 7.55 -3.54
C MET A 9 1.38 6.60 -3.33
N PHE A 10 1.28 6.02 -2.14
CA PHE A 10 0.15 5.16 -1.77
C PHE A 10 -1.18 5.94 -1.80
N TYR A 11 -1.24 7.13 -1.22
CA TYR A 11 -2.41 7.99 -1.27
C TYR A 11 -2.82 8.35 -2.71
N ARG A 12 -1.85 8.68 -3.57
CA ARG A 12 -2.11 8.88 -5.00
C ARG A 12 -2.68 7.63 -5.66
N TYR A 13 -2.05 6.48 -5.42
CA TYR A 13 -2.50 5.21 -6.00
C TYR A 13 -3.94 4.86 -5.64
N ILE A 14 -4.28 4.86 -4.34
CA ILE A 14 -5.63 4.49 -3.91
C ILE A 14 -6.68 5.49 -4.41
N SER A 15 -6.34 6.80 -4.51
CA SER A 15 -7.21 7.82 -5.07
C SER A 15 -7.46 7.59 -6.56
N GLU A 16 -6.42 7.33 -7.35
CA GLU A 16 -6.53 7.05 -8.78
C GLU A 16 -7.24 5.71 -9.04
N ASN A 17 -6.93 4.67 -8.27
CA ASN A 17 -7.58 3.36 -8.38
C ASN A 17 -9.08 3.44 -8.12
N LEU A 18 -9.49 4.12 -7.03
CA LEU A 18 -10.91 4.31 -6.72
C LEU A 18 -11.62 5.13 -7.79
N THR A 19 -11.03 6.25 -8.21
CA THR A 19 -11.61 7.12 -9.27
C THR A 19 -11.78 6.36 -10.57
N ASN A 20 -10.79 5.60 -11.01
CA ASN A 20 -10.86 4.82 -12.24
C ASN A 20 -11.89 3.70 -12.15
N TYR A 21 -11.99 3.02 -11.00
CA TYR A 21 -12.99 1.99 -10.78
C TYR A 21 -14.42 2.55 -10.94
N ILE A 22 -14.73 3.65 -10.26
CA ILE A 22 -16.06 4.27 -10.31
C ILE A 22 -16.36 4.81 -11.72
N ASN A 23 -15.41 5.54 -12.31
CA ASN A 23 -15.59 6.11 -13.66
C ASN A 23 -15.78 5.01 -14.72
N SER A 24 -15.08 3.88 -14.61
CA SER A 24 -15.24 2.76 -15.55
C SER A 24 -16.61 2.10 -15.42
N GLY A 25 -17.11 1.89 -14.20
CA GLY A 25 -18.46 1.37 -13.98
C GLY A 25 -19.56 2.27 -14.56
N GLU A 26 -19.43 3.58 -14.37
CA GLU A 26 -20.36 4.56 -14.92
C GLU A 26 -20.31 4.61 -16.47
N GLN A 27 -19.12 4.51 -17.06
CA GLN A 27 -18.95 4.45 -18.51
C GLN A 27 -19.58 3.18 -19.10
N GLU A 28 -19.44 2.04 -18.46
CA GLU A 28 -20.09 0.79 -18.85
C GLU A 28 -21.62 0.88 -18.75
N ALA A 29 -22.13 1.65 -17.78
CA ALA A 29 -23.55 1.99 -17.66
C ALA A 29 -24.05 3.01 -18.70
N GLY A 30 -23.14 3.57 -19.54
CA GLY A 30 -23.47 4.53 -20.61
C GLY A 30 -23.24 5.99 -20.21
N ASN A 31 -22.75 6.29 -19.02
CA ASN A 31 -22.51 7.65 -18.56
C ASN A 31 -21.05 8.07 -18.84
N ASN A 32 -20.74 8.34 -20.12
CA ASN A 32 -19.37 8.58 -20.58
C ASN A 32 -18.76 9.92 -20.12
N GLU A 33 -19.58 10.85 -19.64
CA GLU A 33 -19.14 12.18 -19.17
C GLU A 33 -18.97 12.22 -17.65
N PHE A 34 -19.24 11.11 -16.97
CA PHE A 34 -19.11 11.03 -15.53
C PHE A 34 -17.64 11.12 -15.10
N ASP A 35 -17.38 11.92 -14.09
CA ASP A 35 -16.07 12.08 -13.47
C ASP A 35 -16.22 12.19 -11.95
N TYR A 36 -15.87 11.13 -11.25
CA TYR A 36 -15.97 11.05 -9.80
C TYR A 36 -15.27 12.21 -9.10
N ALA A 37 -14.10 12.62 -9.60
CA ALA A 37 -13.32 13.72 -9.03
C ALA A 37 -14.02 15.09 -9.07
N LYS A 38 -15.07 15.23 -9.90
CA LYS A 38 -15.87 16.48 -10.03
C LYS A 38 -17.21 16.44 -9.29
N MET A 39 -17.53 15.30 -8.68
CA MET A 39 -18.77 15.17 -7.90
C MET A 39 -18.69 15.95 -6.60
N SER A 40 -19.84 16.34 -6.03
CA SER A 40 -19.87 16.87 -4.68
C SER A 40 -19.81 15.72 -3.67
N ASP A 41 -19.21 15.97 -2.50
CA ASP A 41 -19.12 14.97 -1.43
C ASP A 41 -20.50 14.46 -0.99
N ALA A 42 -21.53 15.35 -1.00
CA ALA A 42 -22.88 14.99 -0.61
C ALA A 42 -23.55 14.01 -1.60
N ASP A 43 -23.23 14.10 -2.90
CA ASP A 43 -23.85 13.28 -3.93
C ASP A 43 -23.32 11.84 -3.94
N VAL A 44 -22.15 11.60 -3.35
CA VAL A 44 -21.47 10.29 -3.37
C VAL A 44 -21.57 9.53 -2.04
N GLU A 45 -22.11 10.16 -0.99
CA GLU A 45 -22.16 9.55 0.34
C GLU A 45 -23.04 8.27 0.37
N GLU A 46 -24.07 8.20 -0.46
CA GLU A 46 -24.93 7.00 -0.57
C GLU A 46 -24.18 5.77 -1.13
N ALA A 47 -23.12 5.98 -1.90
CA ALA A 47 -22.32 4.89 -2.47
C ALA A 47 -21.25 4.36 -1.50
N ARG A 48 -21.01 5.01 -0.36
CA ARG A 48 -19.94 4.69 0.59
C ARG A 48 -19.92 3.22 0.99
N GLU A 49 -21.05 2.69 1.48
CA GLU A 49 -21.11 1.31 1.98
C GLU A 49 -20.76 0.30 0.88
N GLY A 50 -21.30 0.45 -0.32
CA GLY A 50 -20.98 -0.43 -1.45
C GLY A 50 -19.52 -0.35 -1.87
N LEU A 51 -18.94 0.85 -1.92
CA LEU A 51 -17.53 1.03 -2.26
C LEU A 51 -16.58 0.44 -1.20
N VAL A 52 -16.92 0.55 0.08
CA VAL A 52 -16.15 -0.09 1.15
C VAL A 52 -16.25 -1.62 1.07
N GLU A 53 -17.41 -2.17 0.73
CA GLU A 53 -17.57 -3.62 0.54
C GLU A 53 -16.71 -4.13 -0.64
N GLU A 54 -16.66 -3.39 -1.74
CA GLU A 54 -15.99 -3.80 -2.97
C GLU A 54 -14.48 -3.48 -2.99
N LYS A 55 -14.11 -2.26 -2.54
CA LYS A 55 -12.71 -1.76 -2.59
C LYS A 55 -11.99 -1.78 -1.26
N GLY A 56 -12.72 -1.97 -0.16
CA GLY A 56 -12.19 -1.97 1.20
C GLY A 56 -12.08 -0.59 1.84
N PHE A 57 -12.31 0.50 1.10
CA PHE A 57 -12.18 1.87 1.60
C PHE A 57 -13.03 2.84 0.78
N PHE A 58 -13.14 4.08 1.30
CA PHE A 58 -13.82 5.16 0.62
C PHE A 58 -13.02 6.46 0.76
N ILE A 59 -13.02 7.27 -0.32
CA ILE A 59 -12.41 8.61 -0.35
C ILE A 59 -13.45 9.56 -0.97
N LEU A 60 -13.75 10.67 -0.27
CA LEU A 60 -14.60 11.73 -0.82
C LEU A 60 -13.95 12.41 -2.03
N PRO A 61 -14.74 12.90 -3.01
CA PRO A 61 -14.19 13.66 -4.14
C PRO A 61 -13.25 14.79 -3.72
N SER A 62 -13.63 15.60 -2.72
CA SER A 62 -12.78 16.68 -2.21
C SER A 62 -11.47 16.20 -1.58
N GLU A 63 -11.41 14.92 -1.17
CA GLU A 63 -10.27 14.29 -0.52
C GLU A 63 -9.42 13.43 -1.45
N LEU A 64 -9.75 13.37 -2.75
CA LEU A 64 -8.91 12.71 -3.74
C LEU A 64 -7.57 13.43 -3.92
N PHE A 65 -6.53 12.66 -4.14
CA PHE A 65 -5.17 13.17 -4.30
C PHE A 65 -5.08 14.31 -5.34
N CYS A 66 -5.76 14.19 -6.48
CA CYS A 66 -5.75 15.21 -7.53
C CYS A 66 -6.32 16.54 -7.04
N ASN A 67 -7.43 16.53 -6.29
CA ASN A 67 -8.09 17.74 -5.79
C ASN A 67 -7.29 18.37 -4.64
N VAL A 68 -6.81 17.56 -3.69
CA VAL A 68 -5.94 18.05 -2.60
C VAL A 68 -4.64 18.64 -3.15
N ASN A 69 -4.03 18.00 -4.16
CA ASN A 69 -2.82 18.51 -4.80
C ASN A 69 -3.06 19.83 -5.52
N GLN A 70 -4.22 20.00 -6.18
CA GLN A 70 -4.56 21.24 -6.87
C GLN A 70 -4.72 22.43 -5.91
N GLU A 71 -5.20 22.18 -4.71
CA GLU A 71 -5.44 23.23 -3.68
C GLU A 71 -4.26 23.44 -2.74
N ALA A 72 -3.23 22.57 -2.80
CA ALA A 72 -2.17 22.47 -1.81
C ALA A 72 -1.39 23.78 -1.56
N ASP A 73 -1.13 24.57 -2.60
CA ASP A 73 -0.40 25.84 -2.47
C ASP A 73 -1.21 26.95 -1.79
N GLY A 74 -2.56 26.84 -1.83
CA GLY A 74 -3.48 27.80 -1.24
C GLY A 74 -3.97 27.40 0.17
N ASP A 75 -3.74 26.17 0.60
CA ASP A 75 -4.20 25.68 1.90
C ASP A 75 -3.20 25.99 3.01
N GLU A 76 -3.49 27.04 3.79
CA GLU A 76 -2.68 27.42 4.96
C GLU A 76 -2.69 26.34 6.07
N ASN A 77 -3.63 25.38 6.04
CA ASN A 77 -3.80 24.29 6.98
C ASN A 77 -3.61 22.91 6.34
N LEU A 78 -2.81 22.82 5.27
CA LEU A 78 -2.62 21.58 4.50
C LEU A 78 -2.24 20.38 5.37
N ASN A 79 -1.46 20.56 6.43
CA ASN A 79 -1.13 19.50 7.37
C ASN A 79 -2.40 18.95 8.07
N GLU A 80 -3.32 19.81 8.51
CA GLU A 80 -4.58 19.39 9.15
C GLU A 80 -5.54 18.76 8.12
N SER A 81 -5.56 19.30 6.90
CA SER A 81 -6.34 18.74 5.78
C SER A 81 -5.90 17.33 5.44
N LEU A 82 -4.59 17.09 5.31
CA LEU A 82 -4.05 15.75 5.04
C LEU A 82 -4.28 14.78 6.21
N GLU A 83 -4.10 15.23 7.46
CA GLU A 83 -4.39 14.40 8.63
C GLU A 83 -5.86 13.95 8.64
N ARG A 84 -6.79 14.87 8.34
CA ARG A 84 -8.22 14.57 8.22
C ARG A 84 -8.49 13.55 7.10
N VAL A 85 -7.90 13.75 5.91
CA VAL A 85 -8.04 12.83 4.77
C VAL A 85 -7.60 11.42 5.15
N PHE A 86 -6.42 11.26 5.72
CA PHE A 86 -5.90 9.95 6.11
C PHE A 86 -6.77 9.28 7.17
N ASN A 87 -7.21 10.03 8.18
CA ASN A 87 -8.14 9.55 9.19
C ASN A 87 -9.50 9.14 8.60
N HIS A 88 -10.01 9.86 7.59
CA HIS A 88 -11.26 9.50 6.91
C HIS A 88 -11.11 8.21 6.10
N ILE A 89 -10.00 8.04 5.37
CA ILE A 89 -9.72 6.82 4.61
C ILE A 89 -9.69 5.61 5.56
N GLU A 90 -8.89 5.66 6.63
CA GLU A 90 -8.79 4.57 7.58
C GLU A 90 -10.12 4.30 8.30
N SER A 91 -10.83 5.37 8.70
CA SER A 91 -12.12 5.25 9.39
C SER A 91 -13.22 4.70 8.48
N SER A 92 -13.13 4.88 7.17
CA SER A 92 -14.11 4.34 6.22
C SER A 92 -14.16 2.80 6.25
N ALA A 93 -13.02 2.16 6.50
CA ALA A 93 -12.91 0.71 6.60
C ALA A 93 -13.34 0.13 7.96
N LYS A 94 -13.59 0.99 8.97
CA LYS A 94 -13.89 0.54 10.32
C LYS A 94 -15.19 -0.25 10.39
N GLY A 95 -15.13 -1.43 11.01
CA GLY A 95 -16.26 -2.36 11.13
C GLY A 95 -16.51 -3.21 9.88
N SER A 96 -15.71 -3.04 8.81
CA SER A 96 -15.76 -3.87 7.62
C SER A 96 -14.71 -4.99 7.65
N SER A 97 -14.74 -5.88 6.66
CA SER A 97 -13.74 -6.94 6.48
C SER A 97 -12.33 -6.42 6.15
N SER A 98 -12.24 -5.18 5.68
CA SER A 98 -10.97 -4.51 5.33
C SER A 98 -10.33 -3.72 6.48
N GLU A 99 -10.97 -3.63 7.65
CA GLU A 99 -10.48 -2.80 8.77
C GLU A 99 -9.02 -3.09 9.11
N SER A 100 -8.65 -4.37 9.24
CA SER A 100 -7.27 -4.75 9.57
C SER A 100 -6.26 -4.34 8.48
N SER A 101 -6.70 -4.26 7.23
CA SER A 101 -5.85 -3.88 6.09
C SER A 101 -5.62 -2.36 6.01
N PHE A 102 -6.51 -1.54 6.56
CA PHE A 102 -6.42 -0.07 6.49
C PHE A 102 -6.04 0.60 7.81
N ALA A 103 -6.33 0.00 8.97
CA ALA A 103 -6.03 0.60 10.27
C ALA A 103 -4.54 0.94 10.43
N GLY A 104 -4.23 2.21 10.73
CA GLY A 104 -2.87 2.71 10.99
C GLY A 104 -1.94 2.70 9.78
N LEU A 105 -2.45 2.62 8.55
CA LEU A 105 -1.62 2.66 7.34
C LEU A 105 -0.84 3.97 7.18
N PHE A 106 -1.42 5.07 7.65
CA PHE A 106 -0.81 6.40 7.57
C PHE A 106 -0.09 6.84 8.85
N ASP A 107 0.01 6.01 9.89
CA ASP A 107 0.64 6.36 11.18
C ASP A 107 2.08 6.84 11.04
N ASP A 108 2.82 6.30 10.07
CA ASP A 108 4.20 6.71 9.77
C ASP A 108 4.29 8.04 8.99
N PHE A 109 3.15 8.61 8.58
CA PHE A 109 3.03 9.86 7.84
C PHE A 109 2.64 11.01 8.78
N ASP A 110 3.49 11.33 9.76
CA ASP A 110 3.25 12.42 10.71
C ASP A 110 3.39 13.79 10.02
N VAL A 111 2.26 14.34 9.56
CA VAL A 111 2.15 15.65 8.89
C VAL A 111 2.54 16.82 9.80
N ASN A 112 2.54 16.60 11.10
CA ASN A 112 2.89 17.60 12.13
C ASN A 112 4.33 17.50 12.61
N SER A 113 5.11 16.57 12.07
CA SER A 113 6.49 16.32 12.46
C SER A 113 7.41 17.53 12.25
N ASN A 114 8.25 17.78 13.23
CA ASN A 114 9.34 18.78 13.12
C ASN A 114 10.36 18.42 12.00
N LYS A 115 10.38 17.18 11.53
CA LYS A 115 11.21 16.78 10.37
C LYS A 115 10.77 17.46 9.07
N LEU A 116 9.49 17.80 8.95
CA LEU A 116 8.94 18.58 7.84
C LEU A 116 9.21 20.08 7.99
N GLY A 117 9.28 20.59 9.21
CA GLY A 117 9.54 22.00 9.47
C GLY A 117 9.20 22.40 10.90
N SER A 118 9.89 23.43 11.41
CA SER A 118 9.69 23.93 12.77
C SER A 118 8.43 24.80 12.93
N THR A 119 7.77 25.16 11.83
CA THR A 119 6.53 25.96 11.81
C THR A 119 5.51 25.32 10.90
N VAL A 120 4.21 25.58 11.12
CA VAL A 120 3.11 25.09 10.26
C VAL A 120 3.38 25.51 8.81
N ALA A 121 3.68 26.76 8.53
CA ALA A 121 3.95 27.25 7.19
C ALA A 121 5.08 26.48 6.47
N LYS A 122 6.18 26.16 7.18
CA LYS A 122 7.27 25.36 6.61
C LYS A 122 6.89 23.90 6.38
N ARG A 123 6.06 23.34 7.26
CA ARG A 123 5.53 21.99 7.05
C ARG A 123 4.65 21.94 5.81
N ASN A 124 3.70 22.88 5.70
CA ASN A 124 2.77 22.95 4.58
C ASN A 124 3.50 23.20 3.24
N GLU A 125 4.50 24.08 3.20
CA GLU A 125 5.36 24.27 2.02
C GLU A 125 6.02 22.97 1.56
N ARG A 126 6.50 22.15 2.51
CA ARG A 126 7.14 20.86 2.17
C ARG A 126 6.13 19.78 1.79
N LEU A 127 4.97 19.77 2.42
CA LEU A 127 3.87 18.87 2.07
C LEU A 127 3.35 19.18 0.66
N ALA A 128 3.13 20.46 0.31
CA ALA A 128 2.75 20.86 -1.04
C ALA A 128 3.79 20.44 -2.08
N LYS A 129 5.08 20.70 -1.83
CA LYS A 129 6.17 20.23 -2.71
C LYS A 129 6.21 18.71 -2.86
N LEU A 130 5.87 17.98 -1.81
CA LEU A 130 5.83 16.52 -1.83
C LEU A 130 4.67 16.05 -2.70
N LEU A 131 3.47 16.62 -2.52
CA LEU A 131 2.29 16.30 -3.35
C LEU A 131 2.58 16.58 -4.82
N HIS A 132 3.07 17.77 -5.17
CA HIS A 132 3.44 18.12 -6.54
C HIS A 132 4.51 17.18 -7.11
N GLY A 133 5.57 16.90 -6.32
CA GLY A 133 6.63 15.99 -6.76
C GLY A 133 6.13 14.58 -7.05
N VAL A 134 5.19 14.07 -6.25
CA VAL A 134 4.58 12.78 -6.50
C VAL A 134 3.58 12.85 -7.66
N ALA A 135 2.83 13.97 -7.81
CA ALA A 135 1.92 14.17 -8.95
C ALA A 135 2.65 14.18 -10.30
N ASP A 136 3.85 14.75 -10.34
CA ASP A 136 4.69 14.85 -11.55
C ASP A 136 5.37 13.52 -11.94
N MET A 137 5.35 12.49 -11.07
CA MET A 137 5.89 11.18 -11.40
C MET A 137 5.06 10.55 -12.52
N ASN A 138 5.72 10.12 -13.60
CA ASN A 138 5.09 9.32 -14.63
C ASN A 138 5.03 7.84 -14.17
N LEU A 139 3.92 7.47 -13.54
CA LEU A 139 3.68 6.12 -13.02
C LEU A 139 2.76 5.29 -13.93
N GLY A 140 2.63 5.69 -15.19
CA GLY A 140 1.71 5.03 -16.14
C GLY A 140 0.25 5.42 -15.91
N ASP A 141 -0.64 4.88 -16.73
CA ASP A 141 -2.09 4.98 -16.51
C ASP A 141 -2.53 3.71 -15.76
N VAL A 142 -3.23 3.86 -14.63
CA VAL A 142 -3.79 2.73 -13.86
C VAL A 142 -4.70 1.84 -14.72
N LYS A 143 -5.14 2.34 -15.88
CA LYS A 143 -5.90 1.57 -16.89
C LYS A 143 -5.06 0.54 -17.66
N ASP A 144 -3.75 0.71 -17.73
CA ASP A 144 -2.85 -0.25 -18.35
C ASP A 144 -2.51 -1.36 -17.34
N HIS A 145 -3.38 -2.34 -17.22
CA HIS A 145 -3.24 -3.51 -16.33
C HIS A 145 -1.95 -4.33 -16.55
N ASP A 146 -1.20 -4.05 -17.61
CA ASP A 146 0.06 -4.74 -17.94
C ASP A 146 1.30 -4.10 -17.29
N ILE A 147 1.17 -2.92 -16.67
CA ILE A 147 2.31 -2.18 -16.09
C ILE A 147 2.04 -1.92 -14.61
N ASP A 148 2.75 -2.64 -13.75
CA ASP A 148 2.77 -2.43 -12.30
C ASP A 148 3.72 -1.27 -11.94
N ALA A 149 3.46 -0.08 -12.49
CA ALA A 149 4.39 1.05 -12.38
C ALA A 149 4.46 1.63 -10.96
N PHE A 150 3.36 1.60 -10.22
CA PHE A 150 3.36 2.05 -8.81
C PHE A 150 4.15 1.09 -7.92
N GLY A 151 3.91 -0.21 -8.07
CA GLY A 151 4.63 -1.23 -7.33
C GLY A 151 6.12 -1.27 -7.68
N ASP A 152 6.48 -1.18 -8.96
CA ASP A 152 7.88 -1.13 -9.41
C ASP A 152 8.59 0.14 -8.90
N ALA A 153 7.93 1.31 -8.93
CA ALA A 153 8.47 2.53 -8.36
C ALA A 153 8.66 2.43 -6.84
N TYR A 154 7.71 1.81 -6.15
CA TYR A 154 7.82 1.55 -4.72
C TYR A 154 9.00 0.62 -4.39
N GLU A 155 9.13 -0.52 -5.07
CA GLU A 155 10.26 -1.45 -4.91
C GLU A 155 11.60 -0.77 -5.22
N TYR A 156 11.67 0.06 -6.26
CA TYR A 156 12.85 0.84 -6.58
C TYR A 156 13.25 1.80 -5.46
N LEU A 157 12.29 2.55 -4.93
CA LEU A 157 12.54 3.46 -3.79
C LEU A 157 12.97 2.68 -2.54
N MET A 158 12.35 1.55 -2.25
CA MET A 158 12.74 0.68 -1.13
C MET A 158 14.18 0.20 -1.28
N THR A 159 14.59 -0.22 -2.47
CA THR A 159 15.97 -0.65 -2.78
C THR A 159 16.97 0.49 -2.59
N MET A 160 16.66 1.69 -3.09
CA MET A 160 17.52 2.87 -2.91
C MET A 160 17.69 3.24 -1.43
N TYR A 161 16.60 3.17 -0.66
CA TYR A 161 16.65 3.48 0.77
C TYR A 161 17.40 2.41 1.58
N ALA A 162 17.27 1.13 1.21
CA ALA A 162 18.02 0.04 1.82
C ALA A 162 19.53 0.20 1.60
N SER A 163 19.95 0.54 0.38
CA SER A 163 21.36 0.77 0.03
C SER A 163 21.97 1.99 0.74
N GLY A 164 21.18 3.03 1.01
CA GLY A 164 21.60 4.23 1.74
C GLY A 164 21.66 4.08 3.26
N ALA A 165 20.99 3.08 3.83
CA ALA A 165 20.89 2.88 5.28
C ALA A 165 22.07 2.09 5.90
N GLY A 166 23.03 1.64 5.10
CA GLY A 166 24.19 0.86 5.58
C GLY A 166 23.81 -0.54 6.11
N LYS A 167 24.40 -0.96 7.24
CA LYS A 167 24.19 -2.31 7.79
C LYS A 167 22.74 -2.65 8.15
N SER A 168 21.90 -1.64 8.40
CA SER A 168 20.47 -1.83 8.73
C SER A 168 19.60 -2.02 7.48
N GLY A 169 20.08 -1.70 6.28
CA GLY A 169 19.29 -1.79 5.05
C GLY A 169 18.99 -3.21 4.61
N GLY A 170 19.82 -4.17 4.96
CA GLY A 170 19.62 -5.59 4.65
C GLY A 170 18.56 -6.30 5.50
N GLU A 171 18.06 -5.66 6.56
CA GLU A 171 17.04 -6.22 7.44
C GLU A 171 15.62 -6.10 6.86
N PHE A 172 15.42 -5.23 5.85
CA PHE A 172 14.08 -4.90 5.36
C PHE A 172 13.83 -5.28 3.90
N PHE A 173 14.84 -5.75 3.19
CA PHE A 173 14.73 -5.98 1.76
C PHE A 173 15.57 -7.17 1.30
N THR A 174 14.92 -8.13 0.64
CA THR A 174 15.60 -9.24 -0.03
C THR A 174 15.92 -8.84 -1.47
N PRO A 175 17.18 -9.01 -1.96
CA PRO A 175 17.51 -8.72 -3.35
C PRO A 175 16.59 -9.46 -4.33
N ALA A 176 16.15 -8.77 -5.39
CA ALA A 176 15.15 -9.28 -6.33
C ALA A 176 15.53 -10.64 -6.95
N ASP A 177 16.83 -10.80 -7.29
CA ASP A 177 17.34 -12.06 -7.88
C ASP A 177 17.27 -13.24 -6.89
N VAL A 178 17.52 -12.96 -5.60
CA VAL A 178 17.43 -13.96 -4.52
C VAL A 178 15.96 -14.33 -4.29
N SER A 179 15.06 -13.34 -4.24
CA SER A 179 13.62 -13.56 -4.10
C SER A 179 13.08 -14.40 -5.25
N GLU A 180 13.50 -14.11 -6.48
CA GLU A 180 13.11 -14.87 -7.66
C GLU A 180 13.61 -16.31 -7.60
N LEU A 181 14.88 -16.51 -7.23
CA LEU A 181 15.46 -17.85 -7.11
C LEU A 181 14.71 -18.70 -6.06
N LEU A 182 14.46 -18.13 -4.88
CA LEU A 182 13.73 -18.81 -3.79
C LEU A 182 12.31 -19.21 -4.24
N THR A 183 11.61 -18.28 -4.88
CA THR A 183 10.26 -18.53 -5.39
C THR A 183 10.26 -19.61 -6.46
N ARG A 184 11.15 -19.56 -7.46
CA ARG A 184 11.27 -20.57 -8.51
C ARG A 184 11.61 -21.95 -7.97
N LEU A 185 12.46 -22.04 -6.95
CA LEU A 185 12.77 -23.32 -6.29
C LEU A 185 11.55 -23.87 -5.54
N GLY A 186 10.83 -23.03 -4.81
CA GLY A 186 9.64 -23.43 -4.05
C GLY A 186 8.44 -23.79 -4.92
N THR A 187 8.40 -23.29 -6.17
CA THR A 187 7.29 -23.51 -7.12
C THR A 187 7.62 -24.44 -8.27
N VAL A 188 8.72 -25.21 -8.19
CA VAL A 188 9.11 -26.15 -9.24
C VAL A 188 7.96 -27.11 -9.57
N GLY A 189 7.57 -27.14 -10.86
CA GLY A 189 6.50 -27.99 -11.36
C GLY A 189 5.08 -27.51 -11.03
N LYS A 190 4.92 -26.32 -10.44
CA LYS A 190 3.62 -25.68 -10.18
C LYS A 190 3.39 -24.53 -11.16
N THR A 191 2.16 -24.37 -11.59
CA THR A 191 1.67 -23.23 -12.39
C THR A 191 0.80 -22.30 -11.56
N GLU A 192 0.36 -22.76 -10.41
CA GLU A 192 -0.48 -22.05 -9.43
C GLU A 192 -0.21 -22.61 -8.04
N ILE A 193 -0.48 -21.84 -7.02
CA ILE A 193 -0.39 -22.23 -5.62
C ILE A 193 -1.62 -21.75 -4.85
N ASN A 194 -1.94 -22.45 -3.76
CA ASN A 194 -3.05 -22.08 -2.90
C ASN A 194 -2.74 -20.78 -2.13
N LYS A 195 -1.78 -20.86 -1.22
CA LYS A 195 -1.38 -19.77 -0.33
C LYS A 195 0.13 -19.67 -0.26
N VAL A 196 0.64 -18.46 -0.12
CA VAL A 196 2.05 -18.20 0.18
C VAL A 196 2.19 -17.57 1.57
N TYR A 197 3.20 -17.95 2.33
CA TYR A 197 3.47 -17.45 3.66
C TYR A 197 4.94 -17.05 3.83
N ASP A 198 5.16 -15.89 4.47
CA ASP A 198 6.47 -15.47 4.96
C ASP A 198 6.38 -15.09 6.45
N PRO A 199 6.99 -15.88 7.36
CA PRO A 199 6.97 -15.64 8.79
C PRO A 199 7.84 -14.45 9.25
N ALA A 200 8.56 -13.80 8.35
CA ALA A 200 9.36 -12.60 8.60
C ALA A 200 9.33 -11.72 7.34
N CYS A 201 8.11 -11.31 6.95
CA CYS A 201 7.82 -10.83 5.60
C CYS A 201 8.47 -9.50 5.22
N GLY A 202 8.95 -8.73 6.20
CA GLY A 202 9.54 -7.44 5.92
C GLY A 202 8.57 -6.54 5.15
N SER A 203 9.02 -5.99 4.04
CA SER A 203 8.18 -5.18 3.14
C SER A 203 7.27 -5.99 2.20
N GLY A 204 7.24 -7.32 2.29
CA GLY A 204 6.40 -8.18 1.46
C GLY A 204 6.93 -8.48 0.06
N SER A 205 8.08 -7.96 -0.33
CA SER A 205 8.63 -8.14 -1.70
C SER A 205 8.86 -9.62 -2.06
N LEU A 206 9.21 -10.47 -1.07
CA LEU A 206 9.39 -11.90 -1.28
C LEU A 206 8.05 -12.62 -1.51
N LEU A 207 6.99 -12.22 -0.78
CA LEU A 207 5.63 -12.72 -0.99
C LEU A 207 5.13 -12.40 -2.41
N LEU A 208 5.23 -11.14 -2.82
CA LEU A 208 4.79 -10.66 -4.13
C LEU A 208 5.55 -11.30 -5.30
N LYS A 209 6.76 -11.80 -5.05
CA LYS A 209 7.54 -12.49 -6.08
C LYS A 209 6.85 -13.77 -6.57
N ALA A 210 6.01 -14.41 -5.76
CA ALA A 210 5.25 -15.59 -6.17
C ALA A 210 4.31 -15.27 -7.35
N GLU A 211 3.61 -14.15 -7.31
CA GLU A 211 2.75 -13.70 -8.41
C GLU A 211 3.56 -13.30 -9.66
N LYS A 212 4.66 -12.56 -9.46
CA LYS A 212 5.55 -12.17 -10.59
C LYS A 212 6.17 -13.38 -11.31
N VAL A 213 6.41 -14.50 -10.62
CA VAL A 213 7.01 -15.72 -11.18
C VAL A 213 5.98 -16.64 -11.82
N LEU A 214 4.82 -16.81 -11.19
CA LEU A 214 3.78 -17.75 -11.63
C LEU A 214 2.76 -17.11 -12.57
N GLY A 215 2.58 -15.79 -12.48
CA GLY A 215 1.58 -15.01 -13.20
C GLY A 215 0.50 -14.44 -12.26
N ARG A 216 -0.20 -13.43 -12.75
CA ARG A 216 -1.32 -12.80 -12.05
C ARG A 216 -2.38 -13.88 -11.73
N ASP A 217 -3.00 -13.80 -10.57
CA ASP A 217 -4.00 -14.74 -10.05
C ASP A 217 -3.50 -16.18 -9.78
N ALA A 218 -2.21 -16.45 -9.95
CA ALA A 218 -1.66 -17.77 -9.68
C ALA A 218 -1.59 -18.13 -8.18
N VAL A 219 -1.65 -17.14 -7.30
CA VAL A 219 -1.82 -17.31 -5.85
C VAL A 219 -3.31 -17.21 -5.52
N ARG A 220 -4.00 -18.35 -5.43
CA ARG A 220 -5.47 -18.43 -5.43
C ARG A 220 -6.12 -17.87 -4.17
N ASN A 221 -5.58 -18.21 -2.99
CA ASN A 221 -6.19 -17.91 -1.69
C ASN A 221 -5.33 -16.94 -0.85
N GLY A 222 -4.37 -16.26 -1.50
CA GLY A 222 -3.75 -15.06 -0.97
C GLY A 222 -2.38 -15.22 -0.34
N PHE A 223 -1.94 -14.08 0.19
CA PHE A 223 -0.61 -13.83 0.74
C PHE A 223 -0.72 -13.66 2.25
N TYR A 224 0.09 -14.40 2.98
CA TYR A 224 0.12 -14.39 4.43
C TYR A 224 1.51 -13.99 4.89
N GLY A 225 1.56 -13.07 5.85
CA GLY A 225 2.84 -12.58 6.34
C GLY A 225 2.80 -12.23 7.82
N GLN A 226 3.96 -12.25 8.45
CA GLN A 226 4.09 -11.79 9.81
C GLN A 226 5.35 -10.94 9.96
N GLU A 227 5.24 -9.78 10.62
CA GLU A 227 6.31 -8.83 10.81
C GLU A 227 6.23 -8.21 12.21
N ILE A 228 7.33 -8.17 12.94
CA ILE A 228 7.38 -7.65 14.30
C ILE A 228 7.44 -6.12 14.35
N ASN A 229 8.02 -5.48 13.33
CA ASN A 229 8.20 -4.03 13.28
C ASN A 229 7.00 -3.36 12.66
N ILE A 230 6.30 -2.52 13.40
CA ILE A 230 5.06 -1.84 12.98
C ILE A 230 5.23 -1.01 11.70
N THR A 231 6.35 -0.28 11.57
CA THR A 231 6.61 0.52 10.36
C THR A 231 6.81 -0.38 9.14
N THR A 232 7.53 -1.50 9.28
CA THR A 232 7.77 -2.45 8.20
C THR A 232 6.49 -3.21 7.85
N TYR A 233 5.67 -3.55 8.85
CA TYR A 233 4.34 -4.10 8.67
C TYR A 233 3.44 -3.17 7.84
N ASN A 234 3.41 -1.86 8.15
CA ASN A 234 2.66 -0.87 7.36
C ASN A 234 3.18 -0.80 5.92
N LEU A 235 4.50 -0.81 5.73
CA LEU A 235 5.11 -0.83 4.39
C LEU A 235 4.74 -2.09 3.60
N CYS A 236 4.62 -3.25 4.25
CA CYS A 236 4.18 -4.49 3.61
C CYS A 236 2.75 -4.36 3.07
N ARG A 237 1.80 -3.89 3.89
CA ARG A 237 0.40 -3.70 3.48
C ARG A 237 0.29 -2.69 2.32
N ILE A 238 1.01 -1.57 2.40
CA ILE A 238 1.09 -0.58 1.31
C ILE A 238 1.62 -1.25 0.04
N ASN A 239 2.66 -2.08 0.15
CA ASN A 239 3.24 -2.78 -0.99
C ASN A 239 2.25 -3.75 -1.64
N MET A 240 1.47 -4.49 -0.85
CA MET A 240 0.40 -5.34 -1.39
C MET A 240 -0.58 -4.54 -2.24
N PHE A 241 -1.11 -3.44 -1.71
CA PHE A 241 -2.03 -2.58 -2.46
C PHE A 241 -1.41 -2.00 -3.73
N LEU A 242 -0.17 -1.52 -3.68
CA LEU A 242 0.51 -0.92 -4.83
C LEU A 242 0.76 -1.93 -5.95
N HIS A 243 0.78 -3.22 -5.65
CA HIS A 243 0.83 -4.32 -6.61
C HIS A 243 -0.56 -4.86 -6.98
N ASP A 244 -1.62 -4.09 -6.72
CA ASP A 244 -3.02 -4.41 -7.03
C ASP A 244 -3.53 -5.70 -6.34
N VAL A 245 -2.95 -6.05 -5.19
CA VAL A 245 -3.45 -7.14 -4.35
C VAL A 245 -4.60 -6.60 -3.50
N GLY A 246 -5.80 -7.12 -3.72
CA GLY A 246 -6.99 -6.72 -2.99
C GLY A 246 -6.89 -7.02 -1.48
N PHE A 247 -7.62 -6.25 -0.66
CA PHE A 247 -7.62 -6.41 0.80
C PHE A 247 -8.07 -7.80 1.26
N ASP A 248 -8.85 -8.51 0.44
CA ASP A 248 -9.32 -9.88 0.66
C ASP A 248 -8.31 -10.96 0.26
N LYS A 249 -7.18 -10.56 -0.33
CA LYS A 249 -6.14 -11.44 -0.86
C LYS A 249 -4.85 -11.45 -0.04
N PHE A 250 -4.78 -10.68 1.03
CA PHE A 250 -3.62 -10.76 1.93
C PHE A 250 -4.04 -10.63 3.38
N ASP A 251 -3.28 -11.27 4.24
CA ASP A 251 -3.37 -11.15 5.69
C ASP A 251 -1.95 -11.03 6.27
N ILE A 252 -1.62 -9.83 6.73
CA ILE A 252 -0.34 -9.52 7.33
C ILE A 252 -0.55 -9.21 8.81
N ALA A 253 0.11 -9.95 9.68
CA ALA A 253 0.03 -9.77 11.12
C ALA A 253 1.25 -9.04 11.68
N CYS A 254 1.02 -8.15 12.66
CA CYS A 254 2.08 -7.42 13.37
C CYS A 254 2.35 -8.04 14.73
N GLU A 255 3.15 -9.11 14.76
CA GLU A 255 3.50 -9.85 15.98
C GLU A 255 4.81 -10.65 15.80
N ASP A 256 5.42 -11.05 16.92
CA ASP A 256 6.57 -11.94 16.90
C ASP A 256 6.15 -13.37 16.56
N THR A 257 6.55 -13.85 15.39
CA THR A 257 6.21 -15.17 14.86
C THR A 257 6.62 -16.32 15.79
N LEU A 258 7.68 -16.16 16.55
CA LEU A 258 8.21 -17.22 17.41
C LEU A 258 7.43 -17.38 18.72
N THR A 259 6.88 -16.28 19.21
CA THR A 259 6.16 -16.26 20.51
C THR A 259 4.65 -16.17 20.34
N ALA A 260 4.18 -15.61 19.21
CA ALA A 260 2.77 -15.38 18.91
C ALA A 260 2.47 -15.60 17.42
N PRO A 261 2.57 -16.84 16.88
CA PRO A 261 2.25 -17.12 15.50
C PRO A 261 0.76 -16.88 15.25
N GLN A 262 0.44 -16.02 14.27
CA GLN A 262 -0.93 -15.60 13.97
C GLN A 262 -1.61 -16.46 12.90
N HIS A 263 -0.84 -17.06 11.99
CA HIS A 263 -1.35 -17.82 10.84
C HIS A 263 -1.34 -19.34 11.04
N TRP A 264 -1.42 -19.80 12.29
CA TRP A 264 -1.42 -21.22 12.60
C TRP A 264 -2.65 -21.95 12.05
N ASP A 265 -3.80 -21.30 12.11
CA ASP A 265 -5.08 -21.88 11.64
C ASP A 265 -5.32 -21.68 10.13
N ASP A 266 -4.43 -20.93 9.44
CA ASP A 266 -4.54 -20.67 8.00
C ASP A 266 -3.91 -21.76 7.13
N GLU A 267 -3.25 -22.73 7.72
CA GLU A 267 -2.63 -23.86 7.00
C GLU A 267 -3.67 -24.68 6.19
N PRO A 268 -3.27 -25.36 5.12
CA PRO A 268 -1.90 -25.50 4.65
C PRO A 268 -1.44 -24.37 3.73
N PHE A 269 -0.15 -24.02 3.81
CA PHE A 269 0.55 -23.17 2.86
C PHE A 269 1.29 -24.02 1.83
N GLU A 270 1.08 -23.78 0.55
CA GLU A 270 1.79 -24.52 -0.51
C GLU A 270 3.17 -23.97 -0.82
N LEU A 271 3.42 -22.72 -0.44
CA LEU A 271 4.72 -22.07 -0.52
C LEU A 271 4.98 -21.32 0.79
N ILE A 272 6.09 -21.65 1.44
CA ILE A 272 6.64 -20.87 2.55
C ILE A 272 8.00 -20.36 2.11
N VAL A 273 8.17 -19.05 2.13
CA VAL A 273 9.42 -18.36 1.78
C VAL A 273 9.81 -17.44 2.92
N SER A 274 11.10 -17.32 3.20
CA SER A 274 11.54 -16.35 4.20
C SER A 274 13.01 -15.99 4.03
N ASN A 275 13.34 -14.74 4.34
CA ASN A 275 14.67 -14.26 4.59
C ASN A 275 14.72 -13.62 5.99
N PRO A 276 14.77 -14.44 7.08
CA PRO A 276 14.71 -13.93 8.43
C PRO A 276 15.95 -13.10 8.78
N PRO A 277 15.82 -12.11 9.70
CA PRO A 277 16.93 -11.25 10.08
C PRO A 277 18.06 -12.05 10.74
N TYR A 278 19.31 -11.67 10.41
CA TYR A 278 20.50 -12.30 10.99
C TYR A 278 20.95 -11.61 12.28
N SER A 279 21.55 -12.38 13.18
CA SER A 279 22.23 -11.85 14.36
C SER A 279 21.36 -11.11 15.39
N ILE A 280 20.05 -11.35 15.38
CA ILE A 280 19.19 -10.91 16.48
C ILE A 280 19.42 -11.84 17.66
N LYS A 281 19.73 -11.26 18.83
CA LYS A 281 19.84 -12.04 20.06
C LYS A 281 18.45 -12.49 20.48
N TRP A 282 18.28 -13.78 20.66
CA TRP A 282 17.11 -14.39 21.26
C TRP A 282 17.00 -13.90 22.73
N ALA A 283 15.83 -13.46 23.12
CA ALA A 283 15.56 -13.05 24.50
C ALA A 283 15.37 -14.28 25.40
#